data_b3e39d48f52aede70700b94acc2f9a41
#
_entry.id   b3e39d48f52aede70700b94acc2f9a41
#
_cell.length_a   1.000
_cell.length_b   1.000
_cell.length_c   1.000
_cell.angle_alpha   90.00
_cell.angle_beta   90.00
_cell.angle_gamma   90.00
#
_symmetry.space_group_name_H-M   'P 1'
#
loop_
_entity.id
_entity.type
_entity.pdbx_description
1 polymer ?
#
loop_
_entity_poly.entity_id
_entity_poly.type
_entity_poly.pdbx_seq_one_letter_code
_entity_poly.pdbx_strand_id
1 'polypeptide(L)'
;MVGEGEHRHPAPAKELLGKDASLLAEAAGASGHDGLELVFGETDVDNPFVPTEQMMPFLPFVRCSTADEAIQRAHESEHGFRHTAVIHSNDVRNMTRMGRLLDTTLFVKNGPSVAGLGLGGEGYLSFSIATPTGEGVTTPLTFTRQRRCTLVDDLRVLGSPAAIR
;
A
#
# COMPACT_ATOMS: atom_id res chain seq x y z
N MET A 1 -16.99 -12.73 -8.41
CA MET A 1 -17.89 -11.66 -7.93
C MET A 1 -18.30 -12.00 -6.50
N VAL A 2 -18.00 -11.16 -5.55
CA VAL A 2 -18.29 -11.37 -4.12
C VAL A 2 -19.08 -10.14 -3.64
N GLY A 3 -20.24 -10.35 -3.04
CA GLY A 3 -21.09 -9.34 -2.44
C GLY A 3 -22.57 -9.76 -2.43
N GLU A 4 -23.17 -9.76 -1.26
CA GLU A 4 -24.63 -9.86 -1.11
C GLU A 4 -25.18 -8.43 -1.07
N GLY A 5 -25.88 -8.03 -2.13
CA GLY A 5 -26.47 -6.71 -2.29
C GLY A 5 -26.39 -6.18 -3.71
N GLU A 6 -27.13 -5.14 -4.04
CA GLU A 6 -27.34 -4.61 -5.40
C GLU A 6 -26.08 -4.06 -6.12
N HIS A 7 -24.91 -4.09 -5.48
CA HIS A 7 -23.63 -3.65 -6.08
C HIS A 7 -22.58 -4.76 -6.02
N ARG A 8 -22.63 -5.67 -7.00
CA ARG A 8 -21.56 -6.67 -7.19
C ARG A 8 -20.38 -6.01 -7.86
N HIS A 9 -19.32 -5.76 -7.11
CA HIS A 9 -18.04 -5.32 -7.67
C HIS A 9 -17.24 -6.53 -8.18
N PRO A 10 -16.55 -6.40 -9.34
CA PRO A 10 -15.59 -7.40 -9.76
C PRO A 10 -14.54 -7.61 -8.66
N ALA A 11 -14.19 -8.86 -8.41
CA ALA A 11 -13.13 -9.22 -7.47
C ALA A 11 -12.27 -10.32 -8.10
N PRO A 12 -10.97 -10.38 -7.78
CA PRO A 12 -10.11 -11.47 -8.21
C PRO A 12 -10.65 -12.82 -7.78
N ALA A 13 -10.39 -13.85 -8.58
CA ALA A 13 -10.75 -15.22 -8.26
C ALA A 13 -9.99 -15.68 -7.01
N LYS A 14 -10.70 -16.20 -6.01
CA LYS A 14 -10.11 -16.53 -4.70
C LYS A 14 -8.98 -17.55 -4.80
N GLU A 15 -9.05 -18.45 -5.74
CA GLU A 15 -8.06 -19.50 -6.03
C GLU A 15 -6.73 -18.94 -6.57
N LEU A 16 -6.73 -17.70 -7.09
CA LEU A 16 -5.54 -17.02 -7.61
C LEU A 16 -4.91 -16.03 -6.63
N LEU A 17 -5.60 -15.69 -5.54
CA LEU A 17 -5.08 -14.77 -4.55
C LEU A 17 -3.84 -15.35 -3.84
N GLY A 18 -2.77 -14.56 -3.79
CA GLY A 18 -1.51 -14.96 -3.14
C GLY A 18 -0.78 -16.10 -3.84
N LYS A 19 -1.09 -16.39 -5.10
CA LYS A 19 -0.42 -17.41 -5.90
C LYS A 19 0.73 -16.82 -6.70
N ASP A 20 1.64 -17.71 -7.12
CA ASP A 20 2.79 -17.34 -7.93
C ASP A 20 2.39 -16.89 -9.34
N ALA A 21 3.23 -16.06 -9.96
CA ALA A 21 2.99 -15.54 -11.30
C ALA A 21 2.85 -16.63 -12.37
N SER A 22 3.52 -17.77 -12.22
CA SER A 22 3.40 -18.89 -13.12
C SER A 22 1.99 -19.46 -13.17
N LEU A 23 1.30 -19.57 -12.03
CA LEU A 23 -0.10 -20.00 -11.97
C LEU A 23 -1.07 -19.01 -12.59
N LEU A 24 -0.78 -17.70 -12.46
CA LEU A 24 -1.56 -16.66 -13.14
C LEU A 24 -1.39 -16.74 -14.65
N ALA A 25 -0.16 -16.96 -15.12
CA ALA A 25 0.14 -17.12 -16.54
C ALA A 25 -0.55 -18.36 -17.12
N GLU A 26 -0.54 -19.48 -16.41
CA GLU A 26 -1.26 -20.71 -16.78
C GLU A 26 -2.77 -20.46 -16.87
N ALA A 27 -3.35 -19.80 -15.87
CA ALA A 27 -4.76 -19.44 -15.87
C ALA A 27 -5.15 -18.50 -17.02
N ALA A 28 -4.21 -17.69 -17.50
CA ALA A 28 -4.35 -16.84 -18.67
C ALA A 28 -4.09 -17.56 -20.00
N GLY A 29 -3.75 -18.87 -19.98
CA GLY A 29 -3.47 -19.66 -21.17
C GLY A 29 -2.07 -19.45 -21.76
N ALA A 30 -1.14 -18.85 -21.01
CA ALA A 30 0.25 -18.71 -21.44
C ALA A 30 1.01 -20.03 -21.29
N SER A 31 2.12 -20.17 -22.01
CA SER A 31 3.04 -21.29 -21.94
C SER A 31 4.48 -20.84 -21.71
N GLY A 32 5.35 -21.70 -21.18
CA GLY A 32 6.76 -21.36 -20.92
C GLY A 32 6.95 -20.35 -19.78
N HIS A 33 6.19 -20.50 -18.72
CA HIS A 33 6.07 -19.56 -17.62
C HIS A 33 6.87 -19.94 -16.35
N ASP A 34 7.80 -20.89 -16.45
CA ASP A 34 8.66 -21.27 -15.34
C ASP A 34 9.55 -20.11 -14.88
N GLY A 35 9.54 -19.84 -13.58
CA GLY A 35 10.36 -18.77 -12.97
C GLY A 35 9.86 -17.36 -13.18
N LEU A 36 8.60 -17.17 -13.58
CA LEU A 36 7.99 -15.85 -13.65
C LEU A 36 7.80 -15.26 -12.25
N GLU A 37 8.18 -14.00 -12.10
CA GLU A 37 7.97 -13.23 -10.86
C GLU A 37 6.77 -12.29 -10.94
N LEU A 38 6.38 -11.88 -12.18
CA LEU A 38 5.31 -10.91 -12.42
C LEU A 38 4.62 -11.18 -13.76
N VAL A 39 3.32 -11.07 -13.77
CA VAL A 39 2.50 -10.96 -14.99
C VAL A 39 2.04 -9.51 -15.14
N PHE A 40 2.13 -8.95 -16.34
CA PHE A 40 1.63 -7.61 -16.60
C PHE A 40 1.00 -7.51 -17.98
N GLY A 41 0.14 -6.52 -18.18
CA GLY A 41 -0.49 -6.28 -19.46
C GLY A 41 -1.03 -4.86 -19.60
N GLU A 42 -1.01 -4.33 -20.84
CA GLU A 42 -1.65 -3.06 -21.15
C GLU A 42 -3.16 -3.25 -21.27
N THR A 43 -3.93 -2.34 -20.71
CA THR A 43 -5.39 -2.37 -20.71
C THR A 43 -5.99 -0.98 -20.68
N ASP A 44 -7.29 -0.90 -20.93
CA ASP A 44 -8.05 0.34 -20.77
C ASP A 44 -8.34 0.64 -19.30
N VAL A 45 -8.58 1.92 -19.01
CA VAL A 45 -8.89 2.40 -17.66
C VAL A 45 -10.13 1.77 -17.05
N ASP A 46 -11.09 1.38 -17.89
CA ASP A 46 -12.35 0.75 -17.46
C ASP A 46 -12.21 -0.73 -17.11
N ASN A 47 -11.02 -1.31 -17.31
CA ASN A 47 -10.78 -2.68 -16.91
C ASN A 47 -10.90 -2.83 -15.39
N PRO A 48 -11.71 -3.77 -14.87
CA PRO A 48 -11.95 -3.91 -13.43
C PRO A 48 -10.70 -4.20 -12.59
N PHE A 49 -9.60 -4.66 -13.18
CA PHE A 49 -8.34 -4.83 -12.49
C PHE A 49 -7.60 -3.51 -12.23
N VAL A 50 -7.97 -2.41 -12.88
CA VAL A 50 -7.32 -1.11 -12.65
C VAL A 50 -7.67 -0.54 -11.27
N PRO A 51 -8.97 -0.41 -10.89
CA PRO A 51 -9.34 0.14 -9.61
C PRO A 51 -9.36 -0.90 -8.46
N THR A 52 -9.09 -2.18 -8.75
CA THR A 52 -9.22 -3.25 -7.75
C THR A 52 -7.86 -3.74 -7.31
N GLU A 53 -7.62 -3.80 -6.00
CA GLU A 53 -6.45 -4.46 -5.45
C GLU A 53 -6.50 -5.97 -5.73
N GLN A 54 -5.45 -6.51 -6.38
CA GLN A 54 -5.46 -7.90 -6.82
C GLN A 54 -4.85 -8.86 -5.79
N MET A 55 -3.94 -8.41 -4.94
CA MET A 55 -3.18 -9.23 -3.98
C MET A 55 -2.49 -10.45 -4.63
N MET A 56 -1.96 -10.26 -5.82
CA MET A 56 -1.26 -11.27 -6.63
C MET A 56 -0.21 -10.57 -7.51
N PRO A 57 0.82 -11.29 -8.01
CA PRO A 57 1.87 -10.74 -8.83
C PRO A 57 1.38 -10.45 -10.27
N PHE A 58 0.41 -9.55 -10.37
CA PHE A 58 -0.20 -9.07 -11.61
C PHE A 58 -0.28 -7.55 -11.59
N LEU A 59 0.07 -6.91 -12.69
CA LEU A 59 0.07 -5.45 -12.84
C LEU A 59 -0.60 -5.02 -14.14
N PRO A 60 -1.78 -4.39 -14.10
CA PRO A 60 -2.38 -3.75 -15.27
C PRO A 60 -1.68 -2.42 -15.57
N PHE A 61 -1.39 -2.16 -16.83
CA PHE A 61 -0.86 -0.88 -17.30
C PHE A 61 -1.92 -0.12 -18.09
N VAL A 62 -2.15 1.13 -17.70
CA VAL A 62 -3.00 2.06 -18.45
C VAL A 62 -2.11 3.13 -19.07
N ARG A 63 -2.16 3.26 -20.40
CA ARG A 63 -1.42 4.29 -21.11
C ARG A 63 -2.12 5.62 -20.99
N CYS A 64 -1.38 6.63 -20.59
CA CYS A 64 -1.84 8.02 -20.51
C CYS A 64 -1.07 8.90 -21.49
N SER A 65 -1.73 9.94 -22.01
CA SER A 65 -1.14 10.85 -22.97
C SER A 65 -0.18 11.84 -22.34
N THR A 66 -0.38 12.15 -21.07
CA THR A 66 0.43 13.13 -20.32
C THR A 66 0.68 12.65 -18.88
N ALA A 67 1.73 13.20 -18.27
CA ALA A 67 1.98 12.96 -16.84
C ALA A 67 0.83 13.46 -15.96
N ASP A 68 0.17 14.53 -16.35
CA ASP A 68 -0.97 15.09 -15.64
C ASP A 68 -2.15 14.13 -15.62
N GLU A 69 -2.45 13.52 -16.76
CA GLU A 69 -3.48 12.48 -16.85
C GLU A 69 -3.12 11.27 -16.00
N ALA A 70 -1.87 10.79 -16.09
CA ALA A 70 -1.41 9.65 -15.28
C ALA A 70 -1.54 9.89 -13.77
N ILE A 71 -1.17 11.09 -13.30
CA ILE A 71 -1.29 11.49 -11.90
C ILE A 71 -2.77 11.54 -11.46
N GLN A 72 -3.64 12.08 -12.32
CA GLN A 72 -5.07 12.14 -12.04
C GLN A 72 -5.69 10.75 -11.96
N ARG A 73 -5.35 9.85 -12.90
CA ARG A 73 -5.80 8.45 -12.88
C ARG A 73 -5.31 7.68 -11.66
N ALA A 74 -4.06 7.91 -11.27
CA ALA A 74 -3.51 7.33 -10.04
C ALA A 74 -4.29 7.79 -8.80
N HIS A 75 -4.66 9.08 -8.74
CA HIS A 75 -5.47 9.62 -7.65
C HIS A 75 -6.88 9.00 -7.59
N GLU A 76 -7.52 8.85 -8.74
CA GLU A 76 -8.85 8.21 -8.83
C GLU A 76 -8.80 6.74 -8.40
N SER A 77 -7.74 6.01 -8.81
CA SER A 77 -7.55 4.59 -8.49
C SER A 77 -7.11 4.33 -7.04
N GLU A 78 -6.65 5.34 -6.33
CA GLU A 78 -6.25 5.27 -4.92
C GLU A 78 -7.45 5.26 -3.97
N HIS A 79 -8.62 5.70 -4.42
CA HIS A 79 -9.90 5.67 -3.71
C HIS A 79 -9.95 6.43 -2.36
N GLY A 80 -8.96 7.25 -2.05
CA GLY A 80 -8.86 7.97 -0.78
C GLY A 80 -8.38 7.12 0.40
N PHE A 81 -7.81 5.94 0.14
CA PHE A 81 -7.21 5.10 1.18
C PHE A 81 -5.90 5.69 1.72
N ARG A 82 -5.22 6.53 0.95
CA ARG A 82 -3.96 7.20 1.31
C ARG A 82 -2.87 6.25 1.80
N HIS A 83 -2.81 5.08 1.18
CA HIS A 83 -1.88 4.04 1.61
C HIS A 83 -0.50 4.23 0.99
N THR A 84 -0.33 3.97 -0.29
CA THR A 84 0.98 3.94 -0.96
C THR A 84 0.86 4.45 -2.38
N ALA A 85 1.80 5.30 -2.77
CA ALA A 85 1.99 5.71 -4.15
C ALA A 85 3.46 5.63 -4.55
N VAL A 86 3.71 5.26 -5.81
CA VAL A 86 5.05 5.17 -6.38
C VAL A 86 5.10 6.00 -7.66
N ILE A 87 6.18 6.76 -7.84
CA ILE A 87 6.44 7.47 -9.08
C ILE A 87 7.85 7.19 -9.58
N HIS A 88 7.98 6.85 -10.85
CA HIS A 88 9.24 6.78 -11.57
C HIS A 88 9.35 8.00 -12.50
N SER A 89 10.15 8.98 -12.13
CA SER A 89 10.29 10.23 -12.84
C SER A 89 11.61 10.92 -12.48
N ASN A 90 12.10 11.76 -13.39
CA ASN A 90 13.18 12.72 -13.13
C ASN A 90 12.65 14.17 -13.07
N ASP A 91 11.35 14.37 -13.29
CA ASP A 91 10.70 15.68 -13.18
C ASP A 91 10.20 15.93 -11.76
N VAL A 92 10.88 16.83 -11.07
CA VAL A 92 10.55 17.23 -9.68
C VAL A 92 9.14 17.85 -9.57
N ARG A 93 8.64 18.51 -10.63
CA ARG A 93 7.29 19.10 -10.63
C ARG A 93 6.22 18.01 -10.61
N ASN A 94 6.39 16.98 -11.44
CA ASN A 94 5.48 15.83 -11.47
C ASN A 94 5.49 15.08 -10.13
N MET A 95 6.69 14.85 -9.56
CA MET A 95 6.83 14.23 -8.25
C MET A 95 6.12 15.03 -7.15
N THR A 96 6.35 16.35 -7.12
CA THR A 96 5.74 17.25 -6.15
C THR A 96 4.21 17.29 -6.29
N ARG A 97 3.73 17.36 -7.53
CA ARG A 97 2.29 17.38 -7.82
C ARG A 97 1.62 16.09 -7.38
N MET A 98 2.18 14.95 -7.75
CA MET A 98 1.64 13.65 -7.37
C MET A 98 1.63 13.46 -5.85
N GLY A 99 2.74 13.75 -5.16
CA GLY A 99 2.83 13.62 -3.71
C GLY A 99 1.82 14.49 -2.97
N ARG A 100 1.56 15.72 -3.46
CA ARG A 100 0.54 16.60 -2.86
C ARG A 100 -0.88 16.15 -3.15
N LEU A 101 -1.14 15.60 -4.34
CA LEU A 101 -2.49 15.21 -4.74
C LEU A 101 -2.92 13.92 -4.06
N LEU A 102 -2.05 12.93 -4.03
CA LEU A 102 -2.39 11.61 -3.47
C LEU A 102 -2.32 11.59 -1.94
N ASP A 103 -1.43 12.39 -1.34
CA ASP A 103 -1.28 12.54 0.11
C ASP A 103 -1.25 11.19 0.85
N THR A 104 -0.48 10.23 0.29
CA THR A 104 -0.36 8.87 0.81
C THR A 104 0.63 8.80 1.97
N THR A 105 0.43 7.84 2.87
CA THR A 105 1.36 7.57 3.98
C THR A 105 2.75 7.18 3.47
N LEU A 106 2.81 6.37 2.42
CA LEU A 106 4.05 6.03 1.73
C LEU A 106 4.05 6.68 0.35
N PHE A 107 5.06 7.48 0.08
CA PHE A 107 5.32 8.03 -1.24
C PHE A 107 6.74 7.71 -1.67
N VAL A 108 6.88 6.82 -2.65
CA VAL A 108 8.18 6.31 -3.10
C VAL A 108 8.52 6.88 -4.47
N LYS A 109 9.74 7.36 -4.59
CA LYS A 109 10.31 7.90 -5.83
C LYS A 109 11.38 6.95 -6.37
N ASN A 110 11.25 6.53 -7.64
CA ASN A 110 12.26 5.77 -8.39
C ASN A 110 12.74 4.48 -7.68
N GLY A 111 11.85 3.82 -6.97
CA GLY A 111 12.13 2.58 -6.27
C GLY A 111 10.86 1.72 -6.11
N PRO A 112 11.01 0.49 -5.65
CA PRO A 112 9.87 -0.38 -5.37
C PRO A 112 9.10 0.11 -4.14
N SER A 113 7.82 -0.24 -4.03
CA SER A 113 6.96 0.17 -2.90
C SER A 113 7.52 -0.26 -1.54
N VAL A 114 8.23 -1.38 -1.46
CA VAL A 114 8.89 -1.86 -0.22
C VAL A 114 9.95 -0.91 0.31
N ALA A 115 10.50 -0.02 -0.52
CA ALA A 115 11.41 1.03 -0.06
C ALA A 115 10.73 1.98 0.93
N GLY A 116 9.42 2.21 0.79
CA GLY A 116 8.63 2.98 1.75
C GLY A 116 8.47 2.31 3.11
N LEU A 117 8.72 1.00 3.19
CA LEU A 117 8.76 0.24 4.45
C LEU A 117 10.15 0.18 5.08
N GLY A 118 11.14 0.87 4.50
CA GLY A 118 12.53 0.90 4.95
C GLY A 118 13.45 -0.13 4.29
N LEU A 119 12.96 -0.96 3.37
CA LEU A 119 13.78 -1.93 2.63
C LEU A 119 14.39 -1.29 1.39
N GLY A 120 15.67 -0.94 1.48
CA GLY A 120 16.40 -0.29 0.39
C GLY A 120 16.09 1.20 0.20
N GLY A 121 15.34 1.80 1.13
CA GLY A 121 15.05 3.23 1.22
C GLY A 121 15.64 3.86 2.47
N GLU A 122 15.45 5.17 2.60
CA GLU A 122 15.81 5.88 3.83
C GLU A 122 14.70 5.70 4.88
N GLY A 123 15.09 5.69 6.14
CA GLY A 123 14.18 5.59 7.28
C GLY A 123 14.33 4.28 8.05
N TYR A 124 13.41 4.04 8.97
CA TYR A 124 13.39 2.82 9.77
C TYR A 124 12.50 1.75 9.14
N LEU A 125 12.82 0.50 9.40
CA LEU A 125 12.05 -0.63 8.92
C LEU A 125 10.74 -0.75 9.70
N SER A 126 9.61 -0.77 8.98
CA SER A 126 8.30 -1.08 9.55
C SER A 126 7.39 -1.71 8.50
N PHE A 127 6.63 -2.72 8.88
CA PHE A 127 5.62 -3.39 8.04
C PHE A 127 4.20 -3.06 8.48
N SER A 128 4.02 -2.12 9.40
CA SER A 128 2.71 -1.72 9.89
C SER A 128 2.44 -0.26 9.55
N ILE A 129 1.31 -0.02 8.89
CA ILE A 129 0.87 1.29 8.40
C ILE A 129 -0.55 1.52 8.90
N ALA A 130 -0.81 2.68 9.50
CA ALA A 130 -2.13 3.13 9.89
C ALA A 130 -2.56 4.30 9.00
N THR A 131 -3.49 4.05 8.10
CA THR A 131 -4.00 5.04 7.14
C THR A 131 -5.51 5.13 7.19
N PRO A 132 -6.11 6.27 6.92
CA PRO A 132 -5.55 7.62 6.73
C PRO A 132 -5.38 8.41 8.04
N THR A 133 -4.99 7.76 9.11
CA THR A 133 -4.82 8.38 10.44
C THR A 133 -3.48 9.12 10.55
N GLY A 134 -3.28 9.88 11.62
CA GLY A 134 -2.02 10.54 11.91
C GLY A 134 -0.86 9.61 12.32
N GLU A 135 -1.11 8.32 12.52
CA GLU A 135 -0.08 7.35 12.93
C GLU A 135 0.90 7.02 11.80
N GLY A 136 0.41 6.93 10.58
CA GLY A 136 1.25 6.64 9.42
C GLY A 136 2.02 5.32 9.54
N VAL A 137 3.32 5.36 9.28
CA VAL A 137 4.22 4.20 9.46
C VAL A 137 4.49 4.01 10.95
N THR A 138 4.09 2.88 11.49
CA THR A 138 4.11 2.61 12.94
C THR A 138 5.44 2.06 13.44
N THR A 139 5.69 2.22 14.72
CA THR A 139 6.82 1.63 15.45
C THR A 139 6.29 0.92 16.69
N PRO A 140 7.11 0.14 17.41
CA PRO A 140 6.70 -0.41 18.71
C PRO A 140 6.18 0.64 19.68
N LEU A 141 6.66 1.88 19.62
CA LEU A 141 6.20 2.98 20.46
C LEU A 141 4.75 3.36 20.16
N THR A 142 4.30 3.27 18.90
CA THR A 142 2.92 3.55 18.48
C THR A 142 1.90 2.66 19.18
N PHE A 143 2.31 1.43 19.53
CA PHE A 143 1.44 0.46 20.23
C PHE A 143 1.49 0.58 21.76
N THR A 144 2.18 1.59 22.26
CA THR A 144 2.18 1.92 23.69
C THR A 144 1.25 3.10 23.97
N ARG A 145 0.96 3.34 25.21
CA ARG A 145 0.21 4.52 25.63
C ARG A 145 1.08 5.43 26.50
N GLN A 146 0.96 6.71 26.29
CA GLN A 146 1.46 7.68 27.25
C GLN A 146 0.61 7.63 28.52
N ARG A 147 1.27 7.67 29.64
CA ARG A 147 0.63 7.71 30.97
C ARG A 147 1.12 8.92 31.73
N ARG A 148 0.19 9.77 32.14
CA ARG A 148 0.49 10.83 33.10
C ARG A 148 0.13 10.31 34.49
N CYS A 149 1.07 10.34 35.39
CA CYS A 149 0.86 10.07 36.79
C CYS A 149 1.21 11.33 37.59
N THR A 150 0.22 11.95 38.17
CA THR A 150 0.39 13.09 39.05
C THR A 150 0.37 12.60 40.47
N LEU A 151 1.45 12.83 41.20
CA LEU A 151 1.60 12.40 42.59
C LEU A 151 1.46 13.63 43.49
N VAL A 152 0.62 13.48 44.47
CA VAL A 152 0.48 14.43 45.57
C VAL A 152 0.70 13.61 46.84
N ASP A 153 1.56 14.10 47.70
CA ASP A 153 2.01 13.41 48.92
C ASP A 153 2.82 12.11 48.64
N ASP A 154 2.68 11.07 49.38
CA ASP A 154 3.59 9.92 49.47
C ASP A 154 3.41 8.83 48.41
N LEU A 155 2.56 9.01 47.45
CA LEU A 155 2.29 7.98 46.43
C LEU A 155 3.50 7.79 45.49
N ARG A 156 4.02 6.57 45.41
CA ARG A 156 5.01 6.14 44.44
C ARG A 156 4.42 5.13 43.46
N VAL A 157 4.51 5.43 42.14
CA VAL A 157 4.07 4.53 41.08
C VAL A 157 5.22 4.29 40.13
N LEU A 158 6.27 3.64 40.63
CA LEU A 158 7.47 3.29 39.87
C LEU A 158 7.69 1.77 39.96
N GLY A 159 8.06 1.18 38.82
CA GLY A 159 8.41 -0.22 38.71
C GLY A 159 7.27 -1.17 38.32
N SER A 160 7.60 -2.44 38.24
CA SER A 160 6.65 -3.50 37.88
C SER A 160 5.67 -3.80 39.02
N PRO A 161 4.42 -4.16 38.70
CA PRO A 161 3.46 -4.67 39.73
C PRO A 161 4.00 -5.84 40.54
N ALA A 162 4.93 -6.61 40.00
CA ALA A 162 5.57 -7.74 40.69
C ALA A 162 6.56 -7.31 41.81
N ALA A 163 6.92 -6.03 41.87
CA ALA A 163 7.78 -5.49 42.92
C ALA A 163 7.03 -5.00 44.19
N ILE A 164 5.72 -5.09 44.16
CA ILE A 164 4.85 -4.78 45.31
C ILE A 164 4.49 -6.12 45.97
N ARG A 165 5.39 -6.60 46.81
CA ARG A 165 5.09 -7.65 47.83
C ARG A 165 5.27 -7.09 49.20
#